data_877c7097408085c474c81f2d60a78f36
#
_entry.id   877c7097408085c474c81f2d60a78f36
#
_cell.length_a   1.000
_cell.length_b   1.000
_cell.length_c   1.000
_cell.angle_alpha   90.00
_cell.angle_beta   90.00
_cell.angle_gamma   90.00
#
_symmetry.space_group_name_H-M   'P 1'
#
loop_
_entity.id
_entity.type
_entity.pdbx_description
1 polymer ?
#
loop_
_entity_poly.entity_id
_entity_poly.type
_entity_poly.pdbx_seq_one_letter_code
_entity_poly.pdbx_strand_id
1 'polypeptide(L)'
;NYDRIVAVGNEDFLESAVPVSYWLEERYPEIEKVCPVITDQGKSKQIFYGDKKLTADLVYADSTFFGLFSFKILDGDRDRLLEDPYSAVVSESFARKIFGNDDPIGKSLRISDSTSVMVTGVMEDINRSVIPNADLLVRIERVTEFNQSLSKTNPGNAGSCVSFLLLKPGMDLKGRTDEIQSFFKERYWIYRYDFVKEARVVPLSDIYFGNTASHSLNQGDKRFSLVLMSVGILILIFAIINYINLTVAQAGQRAKEMATRRLLGSS
;
A
#
# COMPACT_ATOMS: atom_id res chain seq x y z
N ASN A 1 -4.61 7.20 -12.72
CA ASN A 1 -3.12 7.18 -12.71
C ASN A 1 -2.53 5.78 -12.50
N TYR A 2 -3.34 4.78 -12.11
CA TYR A 2 -2.88 3.46 -11.66
C TYR A 2 -1.85 2.79 -12.60
N ASP A 3 -2.12 2.78 -13.91
CA ASP A 3 -1.26 2.13 -14.92
C ASP A 3 0.06 2.89 -15.20
N ARG A 4 0.19 4.11 -14.68
CA ARG A 4 1.35 4.98 -14.87
C ARG A 4 2.25 5.05 -13.63
N ILE A 5 1.86 4.39 -12.54
CA ILE A 5 2.64 4.39 -11.31
C ILE A 5 3.55 3.17 -11.29
N VAL A 6 4.84 3.43 -11.06
CA VAL A 6 5.85 2.39 -10.86
C VAL A 6 6.62 2.66 -9.57
N ALA A 7 7.17 1.61 -8.97
CA ALA A 7 8.16 1.72 -7.91
C ALA A 7 9.54 1.31 -8.43
N VAL A 8 10.58 1.92 -7.89
CA VAL A 8 11.97 1.55 -8.22
C VAL A 8 12.62 0.95 -6.99
N GLY A 9 13.15 -0.24 -7.16
CA GLY A 9 13.85 -1.01 -6.14
C GLY A 9 15.03 -1.77 -6.76
N ASN A 10 15.37 -2.89 -6.16
CA ASN A 10 16.42 -3.80 -6.60
C ASN A 10 15.89 -5.24 -6.71
N GLU A 11 16.76 -6.21 -6.95
CA GLU A 11 16.39 -7.63 -7.06
C GLU A 11 15.74 -8.19 -5.81
N ASP A 12 16.08 -7.66 -4.62
CA ASP A 12 15.63 -8.18 -3.33
C ASP A 12 14.47 -7.36 -2.74
N PHE A 13 14.56 -6.00 -2.80
CA PHE A 13 13.63 -5.10 -2.11
C PHE A 13 13.15 -3.95 -2.98
N LEU A 14 11.96 -3.42 -2.65
CA LEU A 14 11.43 -2.17 -3.21
C LEU A 14 11.98 -0.93 -2.51
N GLU A 15 12.52 -1.07 -1.31
CA GLU A 15 13.01 0.05 -0.53
C GLU A 15 14.36 0.57 -1.04
N SER A 16 14.51 1.88 -0.96
CA SER A 16 15.71 2.63 -1.31
C SER A 16 15.95 3.76 -0.31
N ALA A 17 17.03 4.52 -0.47
CA ALA A 17 17.21 5.78 0.27
C ALA A 17 16.26 6.85 -0.25
N VAL A 18 15.81 7.77 0.63
CA VAL A 18 14.87 8.84 0.29
C VAL A 18 15.33 9.68 -0.92
N PRO A 19 16.62 10.07 -1.05
CA PRO A 19 17.09 10.87 -2.19
C PRO A 19 16.90 10.22 -3.56
N VAL A 20 16.78 8.90 -3.61
CA VAL A 20 16.67 8.13 -4.88
C VAL A 20 15.48 8.60 -5.71
N SER A 21 14.33 8.86 -5.07
CA SER A 21 13.14 9.39 -5.75
C SER A 21 13.43 10.68 -6.51
N TYR A 22 14.10 11.62 -5.85
CA TYR A 22 14.41 12.95 -6.40
C TYR A 22 15.50 12.89 -7.45
N TRP A 23 16.51 12.00 -7.30
CA TRP A 23 17.53 11.79 -8.32
C TRP A 23 16.95 11.25 -9.63
N LEU A 24 15.95 10.37 -9.52
CA LEU A 24 15.25 9.82 -10.68
C LEU A 24 14.41 10.90 -11.37
N GLU A 25 13.68 11.73 -10.60
CA GLU A 25 12.91 12.85 -11.15
C GLU A 25 13.78 13.84 -11.90
N GLU A 26 14.95 14.19 -11.35
CA GLU A 26 15.91 15.09 -11.99
C GLU A 26 16.50 14.51 -13.29
N ARG A 27 16.74 13.20 -13.31
CA ARG A 27 17.45 12.52 -14.40
C ARG A 27 16.57 12.09 -15.56
N TYR A 28 15.32 11.66 -15.27
CA TYR A 28 14.44 11.03 -16.25
C TYR A 28 13.24 11.90 -16.58
N PRO A 29 13.21 12.54 -17.78
CA PRO A 29 12.10 13.41 -18.18
C PRO A 29 10.78 12.68 -18.41
N GLU A 30 10.77 11.34 -18.44
CA GLU A 30 9.59 10.48 -18.48
C GLU A 30 8.79 10.55 -17.19
N ILE A 31 9.41 10.93 -16.08
CA ILE A 31 8.77 11.05 -14.77
C ILE A 31 8.04 12.38 -14.71
N GLU A 32 6.78 12.33 -14.31
CA GLU A 32 5.92 13.50 -14.09
C GLU A 32 6.02 13.98 -12.64
N LYS A 33 6.00 13.05 -11.69
CA LYS A 33 6.08 13.32 -10.25
C LYS A 33 6.68 12.12 -9.53
N VAL A 34 7.29 12.39 -8.38
CA VAL A 34 7.76 11.35 -7.46
C VAL A 34 7.04 11.45 -6.12
N CYS A 35 6.92 10.33 -5.45
CA CYS A 35 6.40 10.25 -4.09
C CYS A 35 7.16 9.19 -3.30
N PRO A 36 8.19 9.58 -2.57
CA PRO A 36 8.80 8.69 -1.58
C PRO A 36 7.80 8.43 -0.45
N VAL A 37 7.67 7.16 -0.08
CA VAL A 37 6.79 6.72 1.00
C VAL A 37 7.58 5.90 2.00
N ILE A 38 7.48 6.27 3.28
CA ILE A 38 8.04 5.53 4.41
C ILE A 38 6.91 5.15 5.34
N THR A 39 6.91 3.91 5.81
CA THR A 39 5.97 3.43 6.83
C THR A 39 6.74 3.05 8.10
N ASP A 40 6.09 3.12 9.24
CA ASP A 40 6.70 2.74 10.51
C ASP A 40 6.87 1.22 10.69
N GLN A 41 6.55 0.42 9.68
CA GLN A 41 6.69 -1.05 9.68
C GLN A 41 6.03 -1.71 10.91
N GLY A 42 4.85 -1.23 11.29
CA GLY A 42 4.13 -1.69 12.48
C GLY A 42 4.70 -1.20 13.81
N LYS A 43 5.61 -0.22 13.80
CA LYS A 43 6.11 0.47 15.00
C LYS A 43 5.32 1.75 15.24
N SER A 44 4.09 1.59 15.69
CA SER A 44 3.20 2.72 15.98
C SER A 44 3.84 3.76 16.90
N LYS A 45 3.52 5.03 16.69
CA LYS A 45 4.01 6.17 17.48
C LYS A 45 2.97 6.65 18.48
N GLN A 46 3.45 7.27 19.54
CA GLN A 46 2.58 7.95 20.51
C GLN A 46 2.25 9.34 20.02
N ILE A 47 0.97 9.63 19.88
CA ILE A 47 0.43 10.92 19.45
C ILE A 47 -0.34 11.54 20.59
N PHE A 48 -0.19 12.85 20.76
CA PHE A 48 -0.82 13.59 21.86
C PHE A 48 -1.72 14.70 21.32
N TYR A 49 -2.89 14.82 21.93
CA TYR A 49 -3.82 15.91 21.72
C TYR A 49 -4.34 16.39 23.06
N GLY A 50 -3.87 17.56 23.52
CA GLY A 50 -4.07 17.98 24.91
C GLY A 50 -3.53 16.93 25.88
N ASP A 51 -4.37 16.47 26.79
CA ASP A 51 -4.04 15.41 27.77
C ASP A 51 -4.26 13.98 27.22
N LYS A 52 -4.87 13.86 26.03
CA LYS A 52 -5.06 12.54 25.40
C LYS A 52 -3.78 12.03 24.78
N LYS A 53 -3.51 10.75 25.01
CA LYS A 53 -2.37 10.02 24.45
C LYS A 53 -2.89 8.78 23.74
N LEU A 54 -2.61 8.66 22.46
CA LEU A 54 -3.01 7.53 21.62
C LEU A 54 -1.81 6.99 20.85
N THR A 55 -1.88 5.72 20.50
CA THR A 55 -0.94 5.09 19.58
C THR A 55 -1.50 5.19 18.18
N ALA A 56 -0.65 5.55 17.21
CA ALA A 56 -1.04 5.73 15.81
C ALA A 56 0.03 5.15 14.87
N ASP A 57 -0.41 4.62 13.75
CA ASP A 57 0.44 4.18 12.65
C ASP A 57 0.65 5.36 11.69
N LEU A 58 1.92 5.71 11.47
CA LEU A 58 2.30 6.83 10.61
C LEU A 58 2.77 6.34 9.25
N VAL A 59 2.33 7.06 8.22
CA VAL A 59 2.92 7.02 6.88
C VAL A 59 3.50 8.40 6.59
N TYR A 60 4.77 8.41 6.18
CA TYR A 60 5.49 9.61 5.77
C TYR A 60 5.54 9.66 4.25
N ALA A 61 5.07 10.74 3.66
CA ALA A 61 5.04 10.90 2.21
C ALA A 61 5.30 12.35 1.77
N ASP A 62 5.62 12.54 0.51
CA ASP A 62 5.77 13.87 -0.06
C ASP A 62 4.39 14.52 -0.32
N SER A 63 4.38 15.83 -0.57
CA SER A 63 3.19 16.60 -0.96
C SER A 63 2.47 16.04 -2.20
N THR A 64 3.17 15.30 -3.04
CA THR A 64 2.67 14.66 -4.26
C THR A 64 1.78 13.44 -4.01
N PHE A 65 1.68 12.94 -2.78
CA PHE A 65 1.00 11.68 -2.44
C PHE A 65 -0.43 11.61 -2.98
N PHE A 66 -1.26 12.62 -2.70
CA PHE A 66 -2.64 12.64 -3.18
C PHE A 66 -2.77 12.95 -4.69
N GLY A 67 -1.69 13.40 -5.32
CA GLY A 67 -1.60 13.53 -6.78
C GLY A 67 -1.32 12.20 -7.49
N LEU A 68 -0.55 11.30 -6.84
CA LEU A 68 -0.29 9.96 -7.35
C LEU A 68 -1.45 9.03 -7.02
N PHE A 69 -1.85 8.96 -5.76
CA PHE A 69 -2.82 8.01 -5.24
C PHE A 69 -4.22 8.62 -5.11
N SER A 70 -5.23 7.88 -5.55
CA SER A 70 -6.63 8.34 -5.57
C SER A 70 -7.39 7.98 -4.29
N PHE A 71 -6.75 8.10 -3.12
CA PHE A 71 -7.44 7.92 -1.84
C PHE A 71 -8.56 8.96 -1.69
N LYS A 72 -9.67 8.54 -1.10
CA LYS A 72 -10.83 9.40 -0.92
C LYS A 72 -10.59 10.35 0.25
N ILE A 73 -10.74 11.63 -0.02
CA ILE A 73 -10.71 12.69 0.99
C ILE A 73 -12.15 12.96 1.43
N LEU A 74 -12.37 12.94 2.72
CA LEU A 74 -13.66 13.20 3.35
C LEU A 74 -13.83 14.65 3.71
N ASP A 75 -12.73 15.32 4.10
CA ASP A 75 -12.70 16.73 4.45
C ASP A 75 -11.30 17.32 4.19
N GLY A 76 -11.24 18.59 3.84
CA GLY A 76 -10.01 19.30 3.48
C GLY A 76 -9.84 19.52 1.98
N ASP A 77 -8.95 20.45 1.62
CA ASP A 77 -8.63 20.75 0.23
C ASP A 77 -7.56 19.79 -0.30
N ARG A 78 -7.92 18.89 -1.22
CA ARG A 78 -7.06 17.84 -1.76
C ARG A 78 -5.70 18.34 -2.26
N ASP A 79 -5.66 19.51 -2.88
CA ASP A 79 -4.46 20.05 -3.49
C ASP A 79 -3.50 20.67 -2.45
N ARG A 80 -4.00 20.92 -1.24
CA ARG A 80 -3.26 21.59 -0.15
C ARG A 80 -3.01 20.72 1.07
N LEU A 81 -3.47 19.47 1.08
CA LEU A 81 -3.43 18.58 2.25
C LEU A 81 -2.04 18.43 2.88
N LEU A 82 -1.01 18.34 2.05
CA LEU A 82 0.39 18.13 2.45
C LEU A 82 1.30 19.24 1.88
N GLU A 83 0.80 20.45 1.70
CA GLU A 83 1.59 21.57 1.17
C GLU A 83 2.65 22.02 2.19
N ASP A 84 2.24 22.25 3.42
CA ASP A 84 3.14 22.66 4.50
C ASP A 84 3.88 21.45 5.09
N PRO A 85 5.19 21.58 5.42
CA PRO A 85 5.95 20.51 6.06
C PRO A 85 5.42 20.04 7.42
N TYR A 86 4.56 20.81 8.07
CA TYR A 86 3.91 20.45 9.33
C TYR A 86 2.44 20.04 9.16
N SER A 87 1.99 19.80 7.92
CA SER A 87 0.66 19.27 7.64
C SER A 87 0.56 17.78 7.98
N ALA A 88 -0.64 17.38 8.41
CA ALA A 88 -1.02 15.99 8.59
C ALA A 88 -2.43 15.74 8.07
N VAL A 89 -2.64 14.58 7.46
CA VAL A 89 -3.98 14.06 7.12
C VAL A 89 -4.27 12.88 8.04
N VAL A 90 -5.43 12.89 8.68
CA VAL A 90 -5.85 11.83 9.59
C VAL A 90 -6.83 10.88 8.91
N SER A 91 -6.83 9.60 9.28
CA SER A 91 -7.87 8.67 8.87
C SER A 91 -9.18 8.96 9.58
N GLU A 92 -10.31 8.59 8.98
CA GLU A 92 -11.63 8.79 9.57
C GLU A 92 -11.75 8.11 10.94
N SER A 93 -11.29 6.88 11.06
CA SER A 93 -11.34 6.11 12.31
C SER A 93 -10.48 6.75 13.40
N PHE A 94 -9.28 7.23 13.07
CA PHE A 94 -8.40 7.89 14.03
C PHE A 94 -8.93 9.27 14.42
N ALA A 95 -9.47 10.05 13.48
CA ALA A 95 -10.12 11.32 13.77
C ALA A 95 -11.24 11.17 14.79
N ARG A 96 -12.12 10.20 14.60
CA ARG A 96 -13.19 9.89 15.57
C ARG A 96 -12.66 9.48 16.94
N LYS A 97 -11.58 8.70 16.97
CA LYS A 97 -10.97 8.20 18.21
C LYS A 97 -10.33 9.32 19.04
N ILE A 98 -9.65 10.29 18.40
CA ILE A 98 -8.91 11.34 19.10
C ILE A 98 -9.75 12.60 19.35
N PHE A 99 -10.55 13.02 18.36
CA PHE A 99 -11.35 14.26 18.43
C PHE A 99 -12.81 14.00 18.82
N GLY A 100 -13.32 12.76 18.69
CA GLY A 100 -14.74 12.45 18.90
C GLY A 100 -15.60 13.06 17.79
N ASN A 101 -16.48 13.99 18.18
CA ASN A 101 -17.37 14.71 17.26
C ASN A 101 -16.85 16.11 16.89
N ASP A 102 -15.70 16.51 17.43
CA ASP A 102 -15.13 17.83 17.13
C ASP A 102 -14.54 17.84 15.72
N ASP A 103 -14.60 18.98 15.05
CA ASP A 103 -13.95 19.18 13.76
C ASP A 103 -12.43 19.00 13.91
N PRO A 104 -11.81 18.06 13.17
CA PRO A 104 -10.38 17.80 13.24
C PRO A 104 -9.53 18.83 12.51
N ILE A 105 -10.09 19.56 11.52
CA ILE A 105 -9.32 20.50 10.69
C ILE A 105 -8.78 21.64 11.53
N GLY A 106 -7.50 21.99 11.33
CA GLY A 106 -6.80 23.03 12.09
C GLY A 106 -6.38 22.64 13.50
N LYS A 107 -6.72 21.43 13.97
CA LYS A 107 -6.22 20.94 15.27
C LYS A 107 -4.76 20.54 15.17
N SER A 108 -4.03 20.76 16.27
CA SER A 108 -2.61 20.43 16.37
C SER A 108 -2.42 19.09 17.11
N LEU A 109 -1.67 18.18 16.50
CA LEU A 109 -1.27 16.89 17.08
C LEU A 109 0.23 16.91 17.35
N ARG A 110 0.65 16.58 18.56
CA ARG A 110 2.07 16.44 18.88
C ARG A 110 2.51 15.01 18.56
N ILE A 111 3.48 14.88 17.64
CA ILE A 111 3.97 13.59 17.13
C ILE A 111 5.31 13.18 17.74
N SER A 112 6.07 14.12 18.30
CA SER A 112 7.32 13.89 19.05
C SER A 112 7.42 14.87 20.22
N ASP A 113 8.50 14.82 20.99
CA ASP A 113 8.70 15.74 22.12
C ASP A 113 8.80 17.20 21.69
N SER A 114 9.29 17.44 20.47
CA SER A 114 9.56 18.80 19.93
C SER A 114 8.66 19.18 18.76
N THR A 115 7.89 18.25 18.18
CA THR A 115 7.20 18.50 16.92
C THR A 115 5.70 18.26 17.02
N SER A 116 4.96 19.26 16.56
CA SER A 116 3.52 19.19 16.35
C SER A 116 3.21 19.37 14.85
N VAL A 117 2.15 18.71 14.40
CA VAL A 117 1.62 18.82 13.04
C VAL A 117 0.17 19.31 13.09
N MET A 118 -0.24 20.05 12.09
CA MET A 118 -1.60 20.55 11.94
C MET A 118 -2.42 19.63 11.06
N VAL A 119 -3.59 19.26 11.50
CA VAL A 119 -4.53 18.47 10.69
C VAL A 119 -5.10 19.36 9.58
N THR A 120 -4.82 19.00 8.34
CA THR A 120 -5.25 19.72 7.13
C THR A 120 -6.31 18.96 6.34
N GLY A 121 -6.57 17.72 6.70
CA GLY A 121 -7.60 16.92 6.05
C GLY A 121 -7.91 15.61 6.77
N VAL A 122 -9.05 15.06 6.37
CA VAL A 122 -9.54 13.74 6.79
C VAL A 122 -9.67 12.86 5.56
N MET A 123 -9.07 11.67 5.59
CA MET A 123 -9.18 10.68 4.53
C MET A 123 -9.97 9.46 5.00
N GLU A 124 -10.57 8.73 4.07
CA GLU A 124 -11.12 7.40 4.33
C GLU A 124 -9.99 6.45 4.75
N ASP A 125 -10.30 5.50 5.65
CA ASP A 125 -9.32 4.50 6.09
C ASP A 125 -8.76 3.74 4.88
N ILE A 126 -7.44 3.60 4.82
CA ILE A 126 -6.76 2.91 3.71
C ILE A 126 -7.01 1.41 3.83
N ASN A 127 -7.88 0.90 2.97
CA ASN A 127 -8.20 -0.51 2.91
C ASN A 127 -7.86 -1.09 1.54
N ARG A 128 -7.44 -2.36 1.49
CA ARG A 128 -7.16 -3.10 0.23
C ARG A 128 -6.19 -2.38 -0.70
N SER A 129 -5.14 -1.79 -0.13
CA SER A 129 -4.09 -1.08 -0.85
C SER A 129 -2.73 -1.70 -0.55
N VAL A 130 -1.77 -1.49 -1.46
CA VAL A 130 -0.35 -1.78 -1.20
C VAL A 130 0.21 -0.84 -0.14
N ILE A 131 -0.29 0.39 -0.05
CA ILE A 131 0.01 1.30 1.07
C ILE A 131 -0.70 0.76 2.31
N PRO A 132 0.00 0.53 3.43
CA PRO A 132 -0.62 0.10 4.68
C PRO A 132 -1.65 1.11 5.19
N ASN A 133 -2.58 0.63 6.03
CA ASN A 133 -3.45 1.55 6.74
C ASN A 133 -2.62 2.51 7.59
N ALA A 134 -2.99 3.78 7.57
CA ALA A 134 -2.32 4.83 8.31
C ALA A 134 -3.35 5.61 9.13
N ASP A 135 -3.08 5.76 10.42
CA ASP A 135 -3.84 6.69 11.27
C ASP A 135 -3.53 8.14 10.93
N LEU A 136 -2.23 8.41 10.65
CA LEU A 136 -1.74 9.71 10.22
C LEU A 136 -0.86 9.57 8.98
N LEU A 137 -1.13 10.41 7.98
CA LEU A 137 -0.22 10.68 6.88
C LEU A 137 0.43 12.03 7.12
N VAL A 138 1.75 12.06 7.23
CA VAL A 138 2.54 13.27 7.51
C VAL A 138 3.61 13.48 6.44
N ARG A 139 4.10 14.72 6.36
CA ARG A 139 5.19 15.05 5.42
C ARG A 139 6.45 14.24 5.72
N ILE A 140 7.14 13.80 4.65
CA ILE A 140 8.33 12.96 4.76
C ILE A 140 9.47 13.62 5.54
N GLU A 141 9.53 14.94 5.57
CA GLU A 141 10.50 15.68 6.37
C GLU A 141 10.39 15.36 7.87
N ARG A 142 9.20 14.97 8.33
CA ARG A 142 8.96 14.65 9.75
C ARG A 142 9.57 13.32 10.18
N VAL A 143 9.94 12.45 9.24
CA VAL A 143 10.61 11.19 9.58
C VAL A 143 11.97 11.43 10.27
N THR A 144 12.64 12.54 9.98
CA THR A 144 13.92 12.91 10.58
C THR A 144 13.84 13.19 12.09
N GLU A 145 12.66 13.48 12.62
CA GLU A 145 12.40 13.60 14.06
C GLU A 145 12.67 12.28 14.81
N PHE A 146 12.47 11.16 14.11
CA PHE A 146 12.66 9.83 14.67
C PHE A 146 13.95 9.16 14.18
N ASN A 147 14.37 9.49 12.95
CA ASN A 147 15.58 8.93 12.35
C ASN A 147 16.20 9.91 11.34
N GLN A 148 17.26 10.60 11.75
CA GLN A 148 17.96 11.59 10.91
C GLN A 148 18.61 10.96 9.64
N SER A 149 18.85 9.64 9.63
CA SER A 149 19.40 8.97 8.44
C SER A 149 18.41 8.94 7.26
N LEU A 150 17.13 9.22 7.51
CA LEU A 150 16.04 9.20 6.51
C LEU A 150 15.79 10.57 5.88
N SER A 151 16.74 11.47 5.90
CA SER A 151 16.60 12.79 5.29
C SER A 151 16.61 12.71 3.75
N LYS A 152 16.00 13.71 3.10
CA LYS A 152 15.98 13.87 1.63
C LYS A 152 17.38 13.97 0.99
N THR A 153 18.39 14.30 1.77
CA THR A 153 19.76 14.54 1.29
C THR A 153 20.75 13.45 1.67
N ASN A 154 20.35 12.50 2.51
CA ASN A 154 21.25 11.45 3.00
C ASN A 154 21.09 10.14 2.21
N PRO A 155 22.07 9.79 1.33
CA PRO A 155 22.05 8.53 0.60
C PRO A 155 22.61 7.34 1.41
N GLY A 156 23.02 7.56 2.66
CA GLY A 156 23.66 6.55 3.50
C GLY A 156 22.71 5.44 3.97
N ASN A 157 21.39 5.65 3.89
CA ASN A 157 20.42 4.64 4.21
C ASN A 157 20.28 3.63 3.05
N ALA A 158 20.32 2.34 3.35
CA ALA A 158 20.25 1.28 2.34
C ALA A 158 18.84 1.00 1.82
N GLY A 159 17.81 1.27 2.64
CA GLY A 159 16.43 1.01 2.23
C GLY A 159 15.44 1.17 3.39
N SER A 160 14.66 2.22 3.34
CA SER A 160 13.54 2.45 4.26
C SER A 160 12.38 3.17 3.56
N CYS A 161 12.58 3.56 2.31
CA CYS A 161 11.65 4.36 1.53
C CYS A 161 11.31 3.64 0.23
N VAL A 162 10.04 3.51 -0.07
CA VAL A 162 9.61 3.08 -1.39
C VAL A 162 9.44 4.29 -2.28
N SER A 163 10.21 4.31 -3.38
CA SER A 163 10.20 5.39 -4.36
C SER A 163 9.13 5.15 -5.41
N PHE A 164 7.95 5.76 -5.25
CA PHE A 164 6.90 5.75 -6.25
C PHE A 164 7.10 6.86 -7.27
N LEU A 165 6.95 6.54 -8.54
CA LEU A 165 7.09 7.44 -9.67
C LEU A 165 5.80 7.43 -10.47
N LEU A 166 5.26 8.60 -10.78
CA LEU A 166 4.20 8.78 -11.75
C LEU A 166 4.83 9.10 -13.10
N LEU A 167 4.62 8.25 -14.09
CA LEU A 167 5.14 8.45 -15.44
C LEU A 167 4.22 9.34 -16.26
N LYS A 168 4.77 10.10 -17.20
CA LYS A 168 3.98 10.85 -18.18
C LYS A 168 3.15 9.90 -19.05
N PRO A 169 2.02 10.35 -19.59
CA PRO A 169 1.17 9.52 -20.45
C PRO A 169 1.95 8.90 -21.62
N GLY A 170 1.84 7.58 -21.78
CA GLY A 170 2.49 6.83 -22.85
C GLY A 170 3.99 6.56 -22.66
N MET A 171 4.57 6.96 -21.52
CA MET A 171 5.97 6.69 -21.20
C MET A 171 6.12 5.46 -20.30
N ASP A 172 7.24 4.77 -20.42
CA ASP A 172 7.66 3.71 -19.50
C ASP A 172 9.17 3.79 -19.22
N LEU A 173 9.61 3.07 -18.19
CA LEU A 173 11.03 2.97 -17.80
C LEU A 173 11.59 1.55 -17.95
N LYS A 174 10.82 0.60 -18.51
CA LYS A 174 11.25 -0.81 -18.61
C LYS A 174 12.52 -0.97 -19.44
N GLY A 175 12.66 -0.19 -20.52
CA GLY A 175 13.85 -0.19 -21.38
C GLY A 175 15.06 0.56 -20.80
N ARG A 176 14.91 1.20 -19.63
CA ARG A 176 15.98 2.01 -19.03
C ARG A 176 16.61 1.39 -17.78
N THR A 177 16.30 0.15 -17.46
CA THR A 177 16.78 -0.52 -16.24
C THR A 177 18.30 -0.52 -16.14
N ASP A 178 19.01 -0.81 -17.26
CA ASP A 178 20.49 -0.81 -17.30
C ASP A 178 21.07 0.60 -17.11
N GLU A 179 20.41 1.62 -17.66
CA GLU A 179 20.81 3.02 -17.46
C GLU A 179 20.58 3.45 -16.00
N ILE A 180 19.46 3.09 -15.41
CA ILE A 180 19.14 3.34 -13.98
C ILE A 180 20.18 2.65 -13.10
N GLN A 181 20.52 1.41 -13.38
CA GLN A 181 21.53 0.66 -12.63
C GLN A 181 22.91 1.33 -12.72
N SER A 182 23.32 1.75 -13.92
CA SER A 182 24.60 2.46 -14.12
C SER A 182 24.62 3.77 -13.36
N PHE A 183 23.53 4.54 -13.41
CA PHE A 183 23.34 5.77 -12.65
C PHE A 183 23.41 5.54 -11.14
N PHE A 184 22.79 4.46 -10.63
CA PHE A 184 22.88 4.11 -9.21
C PHE A 184 24.30 3.69 -8.80
N LYS A 185 25.06 2.98 -9.64
CA LYS A 185 26.46 2.65 -9.35
C LYS A 185 27.35 3.88 -9.12
N GLU A 186 27.03 4.98 -9.76
CA GLU A 186 27.76 6.24 -9.57
C GLU A 186 27.39 6.95 -8.25
N ARG A 187 26.12 6.92 -7.84
CA ARG A 187 25.60 7.76 -6.76
C ARG A 187 25.20 7.02 -5.49
N TYR A 188 24.83 5.74 -5.59
CA TYR A 188 24.26 5.00 -4.48
C TYR A 188 25.19 3.88 -4.03
N TRP A 189 25.64 3.94 -2.79
CA TRP A 189 26.68 3.08 -2.26
C TRP A 189 26.35 1.59 -2.30
N ILE A 190 25.09 1.16 -2.12
CA ILE A 190 24.69 -0.26 -2.17
C ILE A 190 24.94 -0.89 -3.55
N TYR A 191 24.81 -0.09 -4.64
CA TYR A 191 25.16 -0.52 -5.99
C TYR A 191 26.64 -0.38 -6.27
N ARG A 192 27.28 0.67 -5.74
CA ARG A 192 28.73 0.91 -5.92
C ARG A 192 29.58 -0.19 -5.34
N TYR A 193 29.17 -0.77 -4.19
CA TYR A 193 29.90 -1.85 -3.52
C TYR A 193 29.30 -3.23 -3.78
N ASP A 194 28.45 -3.37 -4.81
CA ASP A 194 27.84 -4.62 -5.27
C ASP A 194 27.03 -5.37 -4.18
N PHE A 195 26.46 -4.65 -3.19
CA PHE A 195 25.51 -5.25 -2.25
C PHE A 195 24.23 -5.64 -2.95
N VAL A 196 23.82 -4.88 -3.97
CA VAL A 196 22.74 -5.18 -4.91
C VAL A 196 23.27 -5.01 -6.34
N LYS A 197 22.75 -5.80 -7.25
CA LYS A 197 23.30 -5.92 -8.62
C LYS A 197 22.37 -5.37 -9.68
N GLU A 198 21.05 -5.49 -9.48
CA GLU A 198 20.06 -5.14 -10.48
C GLU A 198 19.11 -4.05 -9.96
N ALA A 199 18.92 -3.00 -10.75
CA ALA A 199 17.81 -2.09 -10.53
C ALA A 199 16.53 -2.68 -11.14
N ARG A 200 15.39 -2.51 -10.48
CA ARG A 200 14.08 -2.97 -10.96
C ARG A 200 13.07 -1.86 -10.96
N VAL A 201 12.31 -1.80 -12.04
CA VAL A 201 11.14 -0.94 -12.17
C VAL A 201 9.91 -1.84 -12.10
N VAL A 202 9.11 -1.68 -11.06
CA VAL A 202 7.97 -2.56 -10.75
C VAL A 202 6.68 -1.76 -10.89
N PRO A 203 5.77 -2.12 -11.82
CA PRO A 203 4.45 -1.50 -11.93
C PRO A 203 3.66 -1.65 -10.62
N LEU A 204 2.84 -0.66 -10.28
CA LEU A 204 2.00 -0.69 -9.08
C LEU A 204 1.11 -1.94 -9.03
N SER A 205 0.61 -2.40 -10.19
CA SER A 205 -0.18 -3.65 -10.33
C SER A 205 0.55 -4.89 -9.84
N ASP A 206 1.87 -4.90 -9.98
CA ASP A 206 2.69 -6.08 -9.74
C ASP A 206 3.30 -6.11 -8.34
N ILE A 207 3.11 -5.04 -7.54
CA ILE A 207 3.68 -4.95 -6.19
C ILE A 207 3.03 -5.95 -5.24
N TYR A 208 1.69 -6.07 -5.25
CA TYR A 208 0.97 -6.86 -4.25
C TYR A 208 1.29 -8.36 -4.31
N PHE A 209 1.36 -8.94 -5.51
CA PHE A 209 1.71 -10.35 -5.73
C PHE A 209 3.06 -10.52 -6.41
N GLY A 210 3.90 -9.51 -6.39
CA GLY A 210 5.23 -9.52 -6.99
C GLY A 210 6.24 -10.38 -6.23
N ASN A 211 7.40 -10.57 -6.86
CA ASN A 211 8.50 -11.33 -6.27
C ASN A 211 9.50 -10.43 -5.51
N THR A 212 9.46 -9.10 -5.74
CA THR A 212 10.33 -8.17 -5.03
C THR A 212 9.72 -7.87 -3.66
N ALA A 213 10.44 -8.19 -2.61
CA ALA A 213 9.95 -8.02 -1.25
C ALA A 213 9.79 -6.52 -0.88
N SER A 214 8.89 -6.23 0.03
CA SER A 214 8.80 -4.94 0.70
C SER A 214 8.44 -5.13 2.17
N HIS A 215 9.15 -4.44 3.03
CA HIS A 215 8.84 -4.39 4.47
C HIS A 215 7.88 -3.24 4.78
N SER A 216 7.77 -2.29 3.87
CA SER A 216 6.99 -1.05 4.02
C SER A 216 5.58 -1.14 3.43
N LEU A 217 5.33 -2.10 2.55
CA LEU A 217 4.08 -2.22 1.80
C LEU A 217 3.34 -3.51 2.13
N ASN A 218 2.02 -3.48 1.94
CA ASN A 218 1.20 -4.68 2.00
C ASN A 218 1.45 -5.56 0.78
N GLN A 219 1.86 -6.80 1.02
CA GLN A 219 2.04 -7.81 -0.03
C GLN A 219 1.28 -9.08 0.31
N GLY A 220 0.73 -9.72 -0.71
CA GLY A 220 0.03 -10.99 -0.61
C GLY A 220 0.91 -12.15 -1.09
N ASP A 221 0.71 -13.32 -0.49
CA ASP A 221 1.35 -14.54 -0.97
C ASP A 221 0.48 -15.17 -2.08
N LYS A 222 0.98 -15.08 -3.32
CA LYS A 222 0.31 -15.66 -4.50
C LYS A 222 0.15 -17.18 -4.39
N ARG A 223 1.15 -17.89 -3.81
CA ARG A 223 1.11 -19.35 -3.66
C ARG A 223 0.05 -19.76 -2.66
N PHE A 224 0.00 -19.06 -1.53
CA PHE A 224 -1.02 -19.29 -0.50
C PHE A 224 -2.43 -19.04 -1.06
N SER A 225 -2.63 -17.96 -1.81
CA SER A 225 -3.90 -17.64 -2.44
C SER A 225 -4.34 -18.73 -3.45
N LEU A 226 -3.40 -19.26 -4.25
CA LEU A 226 -3.68 -20.35 -5.18
C LEU A 226 -4.03 -21.66 -4.46
N VAL A 227 -3.36 -21.98 -3.35
CA VAL A 227 -3.69 -23.15 -2.52
C VAL A 227 -5.10 -23.03 -1.96
N LEU A 228 -5.46 -21.89 -1.37
CA LEU A 228 -6.80 -21.67 -0.84
C LEU A 228 -7.88 -21.78 -1.93
N MET A 229 -7.62 -21.21 -3.11
CA MET A 229 -8.52 -21.31 -4.25
C MET A 229 -8.70 -22.79 -4.70
N SER A 230 -7.61 -23.55 -4.75
CA SER A 230 -7.65 -24.97 -5.11
C SER A 230 -8.48 -25.79 -4.13
N VAL A 231 -8.29 -25.55 -2.83
CA VAL A 231 -9.10 -26.19 -1.77
C VAL A 231 -10.58 -25.83 -1.90
N GLY A 232 -10.90 -24.56 -2.17
CA GLY A 232 -12.27 -24.11 -2.40
C GLY A 232 -12.94 -24.82 -3.60
N ILE A 233 -12.21 -24.96 -4.69
CA ILE A 233 -12.68 -25.69 -5.89
C ILE A 233 -12.93 -27.17 -5.57
N LEU A 234 -12.03 -27.83 -4.84
CA LEU A 234 -12.21 -29.23 -4.41
C LEU A 234 -13.46 -29.40 -3.56
N ILE A 235 -13.68 -28.53 -2.58
CA ILE A 235 -14.88 -28.55 -1.74
C ILE A 235 -16.14 -28.40 -2.60
N LEU A 236 -16.13 -27.49 -3.57
CA LEU A 236 -17.25 -27.30 -4.50
C LEU A 236 -17.53 -28.57 -5.32
N ILE A 237 -16.49 -29.21 -5.85
CA ILE A 237 -16.61 -30.47 -6.60
C ILE A 237 -17.24 -31.56 -5.72
N PHE A 238 -16.77 -31.75 -4.48
CA PHE A 238 -17.34 -32.70 -3.56
C PHE A 238 -18.80 -32.40 -3.23
N ALA A 239 -19.15 -31.12 -3.03
CA ALA A 239 -20.52 -30.69 -2.79
C ALA A 239 -21.45 -31.04 -3.97
N ILE A 240 -20.98 -30.80 -5.20
CA ILE A 240 -21.71 -31.14 -6.43
C ILE A 240 -21.91 -32.67 -6.54
N ILE A 241 -20.86 -33.48 -6.33
CA ILE A 241 -20.93 -34.93 -6.35
C ILE A 241 -21.94 -35.45 -5.32
N ASN A 242 -21.86 -34.90 -4.08
CA ASN A 242 -22.80 -35.28 -3.02
C ASN A 242 -24.25 -34.93 -3.39
N TYR A 243 -24.47 -33.74 -3.96
CA TYR A 243 -25.78 -33.32 -4.44
C TYR A 243 -26.32 -34.24 -5.54
N ILE A 244 -25.50 -34.61 -6.51
CA ILE A 244 -25.87 -35.54 -7.59
C ILE A 244 -26.26 -36.90 -6.99
N ASN A 245 -25.42 -37.44 -6.09
CA ASN A 245 -25.68 -38.75 -5.46
C ASN A 245 -27.00 -38.74 -4.68
N LEU A 246 -27.27 -37.65 -3.92
CA LEU A 246 -28.51 -37.50 -3.18
C LEU A 246 -29.74 -37.42 -4.13
N THR A 247 -29.60 -36.65 -5.21
CA THR A 247 -30.68 -36.44 -6.19
C THR A 247 -30.99 -37.76 -6.90
N VAL A 248 -29.99 -38.55 -7.30
CA VAL A 248 -30.15 -39.87 -7.94
C VAL A 248 -30.82 -40.86 -6.97
N ALA A 249 -30.37 -40.89 -5.69
CA ALA A 249 -30.98 -41.73 -4.67
C ALA A 249 -32.48 -41.40 -4.45
N GLN A 250 -32.82 -40.13 -4.39
CA GLN A 250 -34.22 -39.67 -4.24
C GLN A 250 -35.07 -39.98 -5.48
N ALA A 251 -34.50 -39.87 -6.70
CA ALA A 251 -35.21 -40.18 -7.93
C ALA A 251 -35.61 -41.67 -7.97
N GLY A 252 -34.72 -42.57 -7.51
CA GLY A 252 -35.02 -44.01 -7.39
C GLY A 252 -36.17 -44.30 -6.40
N GLN A 253 -36.21 -43.60 -5.28
CA GLN A 253 -37.32 -43.74 -4.31
C GLN A 253 -38.64 -43.21 -4.87
N ARG A 254 -38.66 -42.06 -5.52
CA ARG A 254 -39.86 -41.50 -6.16
C ARG A 254 -40.36 -42.36 -7.30
N ALA A 255 -39.49 -42.95 -8.09
CA ALA A 255 -39.88 -43.89 -9.16
C ALA A 255 -40.57 -45.14 -8.57
N LYS A 256 -40.05 -45.70 -7.47
CA LYS A 256 -40.66 -46.80 -6.73
C LYS A 256 -42.03 -46.41 -6.18
N GLU A 257 -42.15 -45.26 -5.57
CA GLU A 257 -43.42 -44.77 -5.01
C GLU A 257 -44.47 -44.56 -6.12
N MET A 258 -44.10 -43.99 -7.26
CA MET A 258 -44.98 -43.81 -8.40
C MET A 258 -45.41 -45.16 -9.01
N ALA A 259 -44.51 -46.13 -9.09
CA ALA A 259 -44.84 -47.48 -9.56
C ALA A 259 -45.84 -48.18 -8.65
N THR A 260 -45.64 -48.07 -7.33
CA THR A 260 -46.57 -48.64 -6.30
C THR A 260 -47.95 -47.97 -6.35
N ARG A 261 -48.01 -46.64 -6.50
CA ARG A 261 -49.27 -45.91 -6.65
C ARG A 261 -50.04 -46.32 -7.91
N ARG A 262 -49.34 -46.52 -9.03
CA ARG A 262 -49.96 -47.02 -10.28
C ARG A 262 -50.51 -48.43 -10.13
N LEU A 263 -49.79 -49.34 -9.44
CA LEU A 263 -50.26 -50.70 -9.15
C LEU A 263 -51.49 -50.76 -8.23
N LEU A 264 -51.64 -49.80 -7.34
CA LEU A 264 -52.75 -49.68 -6.40
C LEU A 264 -53.95 -48.89 -6.99
N GLY A 265 -53.90 -48.52 -8.29
CA GLY A 265 -55.05 -47.88 -8.98
C GLY A 265 -55.28 -46.43 -8.65
N SER A 266 -54.31 -45.74 -8.03
CA SER A 266 -54.40 -44.30 -7.77
C SER A 266 -53.81 -43.55 -8.99
N SER A 267 -54.64 -42.84 -9.73
CA SER A 267 -54.27 -41.92 -10.77
C SER A 267 -53.67 -40.62 -10.21
#